data_6a8782c7f7d55c9e74bd261bae4a8b92
#
_entry.id   6a8782c7f7d55c9e74bd261bae4a8b92
#
_cell.length_a   1.000
_cell.length_b   1.000
_cell.length_c   1.000
_cell.angle_alpha   90.00
_cell.angle_beta   90.00
_cell.angle_gamma   90.00
#
_symmetry.space_group_name_H-M   'P 1'
#
loop_
_entity.id
_entity.type
_entity.pdbx_description
1 polymer ?
#
loop_
_entity_poly.entity_id
_entity_poly.type
_entity_poly.pdbx_seq_one_letter_code
_entity_poly.pdbx_strand_id
1 'polypeptide(L)'
;TALMATKEFGKGPAEFGMLGSVLAIGSFTGVLVSTRLEHLRVPRYVLGGAMLFGVLLVATAWMPNYSAYALSLPVVGGVALITLISANSFVQTRCQPELRGRVMGIYLLIFMGGTPIGSPLIGWLTEQIGIRATITGCGLVVALAGATILVIRRRARAVNHADLV
;
A
#
# COMPACT_ATOMS: atom_id res chain seq x y z
N THR A 1 -7.09 -0.77 11.04
CA THR A 1 -7.73 -1.97 11.64
C THR A 1 -8.35 -1.67 13.00
N ALA A 2 -7.63 -1.00 13.94
CA ALA A 2 -8.15 -0.70 15.29
C ALA A 2 -9.48 0.06 15.24
N LEU A 3 -9.48 1.20 14.56
CA LEU A 3 -10.69 2.04 14.46
C LEU A 3 -11.87 1.33 13.78
N MET A 4 -11.61 0.44 12.80
CA MET A 4 -12.66 -0.39 12.20
C MET A 4 -13.24 -1.38 13.20
N ALA A 5 -12.40 -2.06 13.99
CA ALA A 5 -12.86 -3.02 14.98
C ALA A 5 -13.74 -2.35 16.06
N THR A 6 -13.31 -1.20 16.59
CA THR A 6 -13.97 -0.53 17.69
C THR A 6 -15.14 0.35 17.26
N LYS A 7 -14.95 1.24 16.28
CA LYS A 7 -15.97 2.23 15.90
C LYS A 7 -17.03 1.67 14.95
N GLU A 8 -16.66 0.76 14.05
CA GLU A 8 -17.60 0.25 13.04
C GLU A 8 -18.26 -1.06 13.46
N PHE A 9 -17.48 -1.98 14.02
CA PHE A 9 -18.00 -3.30 14.42
C PHE A 9 -18.29 -3.44 15.92
N GLY A 10 -18.02 -2.42 16.75
CA GLY A 10 -18.27 -2.43 18.19
C GLY A 10 -17.54 -3.55 18.93
N LYS A 11 -16.39 -4.01 18.41
CA LYS A 11 -15.63 -5.14 18.93
C LYS A 11 -14.57 -4.69 19.94
N GLY A 12 -14.21 -5.61 20.84
CA GLY A 12 -13.26 -5.35 21.92
C GLY A 12 -11.80 -5.52 21.52
N PRO A 13 -10.88 -5.36 22.51
CA PRO A 13 -9.43 -5.48 22.28
C PRO A 13 -8.98 -6.86 21.77
N ALA A 14 -9.68 -7.93 22.16
CA ALA A 14 -9.37 -9.29 21.73
C ALA A 14 -9.59 -9.47 20.23
N GLU A 15 -10.72 -8.98 19.71
CA GLU A 15 -11.06 -9.05 18.29
C GLU A 15 -10.13 -8.15 17.45
N PHE A 16 -9.69 -7.03 18.01
CA PHE A 16 -8.65 -6.22 17.37
C PHE A 16 -7.33 -6.99 17.27
N GLY A 17 -6.92 -7.70 18.33
CA GLY A 17 -5.74 -8.57 18.31
C GLY A 17 -5.83 -9.65 17.23
N MET A 18 -7.02 -10.28 17.08
CA MET A 18 -7.26 -11.24 16.00
C MET A 18 -7.09 -10.64 14.61
N LEU A 19 -7.62 -9.45 14.34
CA LEU A 19 -7.43 -8.77 13.06
C LEU A 19 -5.94 -8.49 12.78
N GLY A 20 -5.20 -8.09 13.83
CA GLY A 20 -3.75 -7.91 13.73
C GLY A 20 -3.02 -9.20 13.35
N SER A 21 -3.37 -10.32 13.99
CA SER A 21 -2.79 -11.62 13.69
C SER A 21 -3.12 -12.11 12.29
N VAL A 22 -4.35 -11.94 11.85
CA VAL A 22 -4.79 -12.31 10.50
C VAL A 22 -4.09 -11.46 9.43
N LEU A 23 -3.94 -10.15 9.68
CA LEU A 23 -3.16 -9.26 8.83
C LEU A 23 -1.69 -9.68 8.76
N ALA A 24 -1.11 -10.05 9.92
CA ALA A 24 0.29 -10.49 10.02
C ALA A 24 0.55 -11.77 9.22
N ILE A 25 -0.37 -12.74 9.24
CA ILE A 25 -0.28 -13.97 8.43
C ILE A 25 -0.24 -13.61 6.94
N GLY A 26 -1.13 -12.72 6.49
CA GLY A 26 -1.13 -12.24 5.10
C GLY A 26 0.15 -11.52 4.72
N SER A 27 0.65 -10.67 5.61
CA SER A 27 1.92 -9.95 5.42
C SER A 27 3.10 -10.92 5.34
N PHE A 28 3.15 -11.90 6.23
CA PHE A 28 4.21 -12.92 6.24
C PHE A 28 4.21 -13.77 4.96
N THR A 29 3.03 -14.23 4.52
CA THR A 29 2.91 -14.95 3.24
C THR A 29 3.32 -14.07 2.06
N GLY A 30 2.97 -12.78 2.08
CA GLY A 30 3.41 -11.80 1.09
C GLY A 30 4.93 -11.65 1.01
N VAL A 31 5.62 -11.64 2.15
CA VAL A 31 7.09 -11.63 2.21
C VAL A 31 7.66 -12.89 1.55
N LEU A 32 7.16 -14.08 1.91
CA LEU A 32 7.63 -15.34 1.33
C LEU A 32 7.39 -15.40 -0.18
N VAL A 33 6.23 -14.96 -0.65
CA VAL A 33 5.91 -14.89 -2.08
C VAL A 33 6.81 -13.90 -2.79
N SER A 34 7.14 -12.75 -2.19
CA SER A 34 8.00 -11.73 -2.79
C SER A 34 9.42 -12.24 -3.09
N THR A 35 9.93 -13.21 -2.32
CA THR A 35 11.24 -13.83 -2.57
C THR A 35 11.27 -14.65 -3.85
N ARG A 36 10.12 -15.18 -4.29
CA ARG A 36 9.97 -15.97 -5.52
C ARG A 36 9.67 -15.09 -6.74
N LEU A 37 9.28 -13.85 -6.54
CA LEU A 37 8.78 -12.93 -7.57
C LEU A 37 9.81 -11.86 -7.93
N GLU A 38 11.05 -12.25 -8.22
CA GLU A 38 12.10 -11.29 -8.63
C GLU A 38 11.74 -10.45 -9.86
N HIS A 39 10.96 -11.01 -10.77
CA HIS A 39 10.46 -10.31 -11.96
C HIS A 39 9.51 -9.13 -11.64
N LEU A 40 8.93 -9.08 -10.44
CA LEU A 40 8.09 -7.96 -9.99
C LEU A 40 8.88 -6.70 -9.61
N ARG A 41 10.23 -6.75 -9.60
CA ARG A 41 11.09 -5.60 -9.33
C ARG A 41 11.16 -4.60 -10.50
N VAL A 42 10.17 -4.60 -11.35
CA VAL A 42 10.03 -3.67 -12.48
C VAL A 42 8.98 -2.61 -12.14
N PRO A 43 9.19 -1.33 -12.49
CA PRO A 43 8.31 -0.23 -12.10
C PRO A 43 6.82 -0.43 -12.43
N ARG A 44 6.52 -1.12 -13.51
CA ARG A 44 5.13 -1.41 -13.92
C ARG A 44 4.40 -2.29 -12.91
N TYR A 45 5.11 -3.25 -12.31
CA TYR A 45 4.51 -4.15 -11.30
C TYR A 45 4.41 -3.48 -9.94
N VAL A 46 5.38 -2.63 -9.58
CA VAL A 46 5.30 -1.83 -8.34
C VAL A 46 4.10 -0.89 -8.39
N LEU A 47 3.90 -0.19 -9.52
CA LEU A 47 2.74 0.69 -9.71
C LEU A 47 1.43 -0.10 -9.76
N GLY A 48 1.41 -1.24 -10.46
CA GLY A 48 0.25 -2.13 -10.50
C GLY A 48 -0.11 -2.68 -9.11
N GLY A 49 0.89 -3.06 -8.32
CA GLY A 49 0.71 -3.49 -6.93
C GLY A 49 0.15 -2.39 -6.04
N ALA A 50 0.64 -1.15 -6.17
CA ALA A 50 0.11 0.00 -5.44
C ALA A 50 -1.35 0.30 -5.82
N MET A 51 -1.70 0.22 -7.11
CA MET A 51 -3.09 0.37 -7.56
C MET A 51 -3.99 -0.74 -7.01
N LEU A 52 -3.52 -2.00 -7.08
CA LEU A 52 -4.24 -3.14 -6.53
C LEU A 52 -4.46 -2.98 -5.03
N PHE A 53 -3.43 -2.55 -4.29
CA PHE A 53 -3.54 -2.26 -2.87
C PHE A 53 -4.59 -1.18 -2.58
N GLY A 54 -4.58 -0.08 -3.34
CA GLY A 54 -5.58 1.00 -3.21
C GLY A 54 -7.00 0.49 -3.46
N VAL A 55 -7.22 -0.31 -4.50
CA VAL A 55 -8.53 -0.91 -4.81
C VAL A 55 -8.97 -1.88 -3.70
N LEU A 56 -8.05 -2.71 -3.20
CA LEU A 56 -8.34 -3.62 -2.09
C LEU A 56 -8.71 -2.86 -0.80
N LEU A 57 -8.06 -1.73 -0.51
CA LEU A 57 -8.44 -0.87 0.62
C LEU A 57 -9.87 -0.36 0.48
N VAL A 58 -10.25 0.10 -0.72
CA VAL A 58 -11.62 0.53 -1.00
C VAL A 58 -12.59 -0.63 -0.80
N ALA A 59 -12.31 -1.78 -1.37
CA ALA A 59 -13.15 -2.97 -1.24
C ALA A 59 -13.34 -3.39 0.23
N THR A 60 -12.26 -3.41 1.01
CA THR A 60 -12.31 -3.75 2.44
C THR A 60 -13.09 -2.74 3.29
N ALA A 61 -13.09 -1.45 2.92
CA ALA A 61 -13.85 -0.43 3.64
C ALA A 61 -15.37 -0.67 3.60
N TRP A 62 -15.85 -1.34 2.54
CA TRP A 62 -17.28 -1.60 2.31
C TRP A 62 -17.71 -3.02 2.69
N MET A 63 -16.86 -3.80 3.36
CA MET A 63 -17.25 -5.13 3.84
C MET A 63 -18.37 -5.02 4.88
N PRO A 64 -19.49 -5.78 4.69
CA PRO A 64 -20.65 -5.65 5.56
C PRO A 64 -20.46 -6.26 6.95
N ASN A 65 -19.64 -7.30 7.05
CA ASN A 65 -19.47 -8.09 8.26
C ASN A 65 -18.01 -8.11 8.73
N TYR A 66 -17.83 -8.22 10.06
CA TYR A 66 -16.51 -8.39 10.68
C TYR A 66 -15.72 -9.57 10.09
N SER A 67 -16.38 -10.72 9.86
CA SER A 67 -15.72 -11.91 9.30
C SER A 67 -15.24 -11.69 7.86
N ALA A 68 -16.05 -11.04 7.02
CA ALA A 68 -15.67 -10.70 5.65
C ALA A 68 -14.49 -9.71 5.64
N TYR A 69 -14.53 -8.71 6.53
CA TYR A 69 -13.43 -7.77 6.73
C TYR A 69 -12.15 -8.51 7.16
N ALA A 70 -12.24 -9.40 8.18
CA ALA A 70 -11.10 -10.17 8.66
C ALA A 70 -10.49 -11.04 7.56
N LEU A 71 -11.30 -11.72 6.74
CA LEU A 71 -10.85 -12.56 5.62
C LEU A 71 -10.18 -11.76 4.50
N SER A 72 -10.51 -10.49 4.34
CA SER A 72 -9.87 -9.63 3.35
C SER A 72 -8.47 -9.14 3.77
N LEU A 73 -8.19 -9.05 5.07
CA LEU A 73 -6.93 -8.51 5.61
C LEU A 73 -5.67 -9.27 5.16
N PRO A 74 -5.65 -10.62 5.08
CA PRO A 74 -4.47 -11.33 4.58
C PRO A 74 -4.12 -10.95 3.15
N VAL A 75 -5.11 -10.75 2.29
CA VAL A 75 -4.89 -10.34 0.90
C VAL A 75 -4.32 -8.91 0.86
N VAL A 76 -4.90 -8.01 1.62
CA VAL A 76 -4.42 -6.62 1.74
C VAL A 76 -2.99 -6.58 2.28
N GLY A 77 -2.71 -7.30 3.37
CA GLY A 77 -1.39 -7.38 3.98
C GLY A 77 -0.36 -7.99 3.04
N GLY A 78 -0.71 -9.06 2.34
CA GLY A 78 0.16 -9.71 1.35
C GLY A 78 0.52 -8.77 0.20
N VAL A 79 -0.47 -8.16 -0.44
CA VAL A 79 -0.25 -7.21 -1.55
C VAL A 79 0.55 -5.99 -1.09
N ALA A 80 0.27 -5.47 0.12
CA ALA A 80 1.02 -4.35 0.69
C ALA A 80 2.52 -4.68 0.81
N LEU A 81 2.84 -5.82 1.41
CA LEU A 81 4.24 -6.22 1.64
C LEU A 81 4.96 -6.56 0.33
N ILE A 82 4.33 -7.29 -0.58
CA ILE A 82 4.90 -7.56 -1.92
C ILE A 82 5.23 -6.24 -2.62
N THR A 83 4.30 -5.28 -2.61
CA THR A 83 4.48 -3.98 -3.26
C THR A 83 5.60 -3.18 -2.59
N LEU A 84 5.63 -3.13 -1.27
CA LEU A 84 6.64 -2.42 -0.49
C LEU A 84 8.04 -2.98 -0.71
N ILE A 85 8.20 -4.31 -0.64
CA ILE A 85 9.49 -4.99 -0.88
C ILE A 85 9.93 -4.77 -2.32
N SER A 86 9.03 -4.88 -3.28
CA SER A 86 9.33 -4.64 -4.70
C SER A 86 9.77 -3.19 -4.95
N ALA A 87 9.11 -2.21 -4.32
CA ALA A 87 9.48 -0.80 -4.42
C ALA A 87 10.86 -0.52 -3.80
N ASN A 88 11.10 -1.05 -2.60
CA ASN A 88 12.38 -0.91 -1.89
C ASN A 88 13.53 -1.53 -2.70
N SER A 89 13.34 -2.76 -3.17
CA SER A 89 14.32 -3.46 -4.02
C SER A 89 14.58 -2.71 -5.33
N PHE A 90 13.53 -2.16 -5.97
CA PHE A 90 13.68 -1.36 -7.17
C PHE A 90 14.55 -0.11 -6.94
N VAL A 91 14.33 0.62 -5.86
CA VAL A 91 15.13 1.80 -5.52
C VAL A 91 16.58 1.40 -5.29
N GLN A 92 16.83 0.36 -4.50
CA GLN A 92 18.19 -0.10 -4.18
C GLN A 92 18.98 -0.57 -5.41
N THR A 93 18.33 -1.23 -6.36
CA THR A 93 19.00 -1.79 -7.54
C THR A 93 19.25 -0.76 -8.63
N ARG A 94 18.57 0.38 -8.61
CA ARG A 94 18.72 1.45 -9.63
C ARG A 94 19.63 2.58 -9.19
N CYS A 95 19.98 2.65 -7.91
CA CYS A 95 20.87 3.68 -7.38
C CYS A 95 22.33 3.30 -7.65
N GLN A 96 23.12 4.29 -8.08
CA GLN A 96 24.58 4.17 -8.12
C GLN A 96 25.13 3.90 -6.72
N PRO A 97 26.15 3.04 -6.56
CA PRO A 97 26.69 2.67 -5.26
C PRO A 97 27.03 3.86 -4.36
N GLU A 98 27.59 4.93 -4.95
CA GLU A 98 28.04 6.14 -4.26
C GLU A 98 26.89 6.96 -3.69
N LEU A 99 25.72 6.92 -4.31
CA LEU A 99 24.53 7.69 -3.93
C LEU A 99 23.52 6.88 -3.16
N ARG A 100 23.70 5.54 -3.07
CA ARG A 100 22.72 4.63 -2.47
C ARG A 100 22.36 5.02 -1.03
N GLY A 101 23.33 5.39 -0.20
CA GLY A 101 23.11 5.80 1.19
C GLY A 101 22.22 7.04 1.28
N ARG A 102 22.47 8.06 0.46
CA ARG A 102 21.69 9.31 0.45
C ARG A 102 20.25 9.07 -0.03
N VAL A 103 20.09 8.31 -1.11
CA VAL A 103 18.75 7.99 -1.65
C VAL A 103 17.95 7.14 -0.67
N MET A 104 18.57 6.14 -0.03
CA MET A 104 17.92 5.33 0.99
C MET A 104 17.60 6.13 2.25
N GLY A 105 18.45 7.09 2.64
CA GLY A 105 18.16 8.01 3.74
C GLY A 105 16.91 8.85 3.48
N ILE A 106 16.77 9.44 2.28
CA ILE A 106 15.58 10.20 1.88
C ILE A 106 14.35 9.28 1.81
N TYR A 107 14.49 8.09 1.25
CA TYR A 107 13.41 7.09 1.19
C TYR A 107 12.87 6.75 2.59
N LEU A 108 13.77 6.45 3.54
CA LEU A 108 13.41 6.14 4.92
C LEU A 108 12.81 7.35 5.65
N LEU A 109 13.33 8.55 5.38
CA LEU A 109 12.80 9.78 5.97
C LEU A 109 11.35 10.02 5.54
N ILE A 110 11.03 9.84 4.26
CA ILE A 110 9.67 9.97 3.74
C ILE A 110 8.78 8.85 4.30
N PHE A 111 9.27 7.61 4.31
CA PHE A 111 8.51 6.44 4.75
C PHE A 111 8.21 6.49 6.25
N MET A 112 9.22 6.74 7.07
CA MET A 112 9.06 6.80 8.53
C MET A 112 8.47 8.14 8.99
N GLY A 113 8.86 9.25 8.35
CA GLY A 113 8.34 10.58 8.68
C GLY A 113 6.88 10.79 8.29
N GLY A 114 6.38 10.04 7.31
CA GLY A 114 4.96 10.06 6.94
C GLY A 114 4.04 9.51 8.02
N THR A 115 4.49 8.57 8.85
CA THR A 115 3.65 7.95 9.88
C THR A 115 3.24 8.90 11.01
N PRO A 116 4.14 9.67 11.64
CA PRO A 116 3.78 10.62 12.69
C PRO A 116 2.84 11.73 12.22
N ILE A 117 2.97 12.15 10.96
CA ILE A 117 2.12 13.19 10.38
C ILE A 117 0.79 12.59 9.90
N GLY A 118 0.84 11.44 9.25
CA GLY A 118 -0.33 10.78 8.67
C GLY A 118 -1.30 10.24 9.71
N SER A 119 -0.80 9.71 10.83
CA SER A 119 -1.67 9.11 11.85
C SER A 119 -2.65 10.10 12.49
N PRO A 120 -2.24 11.30 12.98
CA PRO A 120 -3.18 12.30 13.48
C PRO A 120 -4.15 12.80 12.41
N LEU A 121 -3.66 13.01 11.18
CA LEU A 121 -4.49 13.46 10.06
C LEU A 121 -5.60 12.45 9.73
N ILE A 122 -5.26 11.16 9.64
CA ILE A 122 -6.22 10.09 9.40
C ILE A 122 -7.18 9.94 10.59
N GLY A 123 -6.70 10.10 11.82
CA GLY A 123 -7.51 10.10 13.03
C GLY A 123 -8.56 11.21 12.99
N TRP A 124 -8.14 12.44 12.76
CA TRP A 124 -9.02 13.60 12.64
C TRP A 124 -10.04 13.44 11.50
N LEU A 125 -9.58 12.99 10.33
CA LEU A 125 -10.45 12.77 9.17
C LEU A 125 -11.52 11.71 9.48
N THR A 126 -11.12 10.65 10.19
CA THR A 126 -12.05 9.60 10.63
C THR A 126 -13.12 10.11 11.59
N GLU A 127 -12.83 11.12 12.39
CA GLU A 127 -13.80 11.76 13.27
C GLU A 127 -14.80 12.64 12.50
N GLN A 128 -14.35 13.28 11.44
CA GLN A 128 -15.20 14.19 10.63
C GLN A 128 -16.09 13.45 9.63
N ILE A 129 -15.55 12.51 8.87
CA ILE A 129 -16.24 11.88 7.73
C ILE A 129 -16.50 10.37 7.93
N GLY A 130 -16.08 9.83 9.09
CA GLY A 130 -16.21 8.40 9.39
C GLY A 130 -15.09 7.54 8.80
N ILE A 131 -14.94 6.34 9.39
CA ILE A 131 -13.80 5.46 9.06
C ILE A 131 -13.88 4.86 7.66
N ARG A 132 -15.07 4.49 7.19
CA ARG A 132 -15.26 3.91 5.86
C ARG A 132 -14.89 4.90 4.76
N ALA A 133 -15.36 6.15 4.89
CA ALA A 133 -15.04 7.23 3.94
C ALA A 133 -13.54 7.55 3.94
N THR A 134 -12.92 7.58 5.12
CA THR A 134 -11.47 7.83 5.26
C THR A 134 -10.64 6.75 4.58
N ILE A 135 -10.94 5.46 4.82
CA ILE A 135 -10.20 4.35 4.19
C ILE A 135 -10.43 4.36 2.67
N THR A 136 -11.67 4.60 2.23
CA THR A 136 -12.00 4.73 0.81
C THR A 136 -11.21 5.87 0.16
N GLY A 137 -11.17 7.03 0.79
CA GLY A 137 -10.39 8.18 0.31
C GLY A 137 -8.89 7.86 0.19
N CYS A 138 -8.30 7.27 1.21
CA CYS A 138 -6.89 6.83 1.17
C CYS A 138 -6.64 5.81 0.05
N GLY A 139 -7.51 4.81 -0.10
CA GLY A 139 -7.40 3.81 -1.16
C GLY A 139 -7.51 4.41 -2.56
N LEU A 140 -8.43 5.36 -2.77
CA LEU A 140 -8.58 6.08 -4.03
C LEU A 140 -7.35 6.93 -4.36
N VAL A 141 -6.82 7.67 -3.38
CA VAL A 141 -5.60 8.48 -3.58
C VAL A 141 -4.43 7.60 -4.03
N VAL A 142 -4.22 6.45 -3.37
CA VAL A 142 -3.15 5.53 -3.74
C VAL A 142 -3.38 4.93 -5.15
N ALA A 143 -4.59 4.50 -5.45
CA ALA A 143 -4.93 3.93 -6.76
C ALA A 143 -4.77 4.97 -7.88
N LEU A 144 -5.26 6.18 -7.70
CA LEU A 144 -5.17 7.27 -8.67
C LEU A 144 -3.72 7.74 -8.87
N ALA A 145 -2.93 7.86 -7.81
CA ALA A 145 -1.51 8.20 -7.91
C ALA A 145 -0.75 7.14 -8.72
N GLY A 146 -0.99 5.86 -8.45
CA GLY A 146 -0.41 4.76 -9.22
C GLY A 146 -0.82 4.80 -10.71
N ALA A 147 -2.11 5.03 -10.99
CA ALA A 147 -2.63 5.15 -12.34
C ALA A 147 -2.03 6.33 -13.11
N THR A 148 -1.97 7.50 -12.48
CA THR A 148 -1.41 8.72 -13.08
C THR A 148 0.06 8.53 -13.47
N ILE A 149 0.87 7.99 -12.57
CA ILE A 149 2.29 7.71 -12.86
C ILE A 149 2.43 6.69 -13.98
N LEU A 150 1.58 5.66 -14.02
CA LEU A 150 1.60 4.65 -15.07
C LEU A 150 1.27 5.25 -16.44
N VAL A 151 0.27 6.13 -16.51
CA VAL A 151 -0.13 6.83 -17.75
C VAL A 151 0.97 7.77 -18.23
N ILE A 152 1.55 8.57 -17.35
CA ILE A 152 2.66 9.46 -17.69
C ILE A 152 3.85 8.67 -18.27
N ARG A 153 4.21 7.56 -17.65
CA ARG A 153 5.28 6.68 -18.13
C ARG A 153 4.99 6.05 -19.48
N ARG A 154 3.74 5.64 -19.73
CA ARG A 154 3.34 5.11 -21.04
C ARG A 154 3.46 6.17 -22.14
N ARG A 155 3.00 7.41 -21.87
CA ARG A 155 3.12 8.53 -22.81
C ARG A 155 4.57 8.89 -23.10
N ALA A 156 5.42 8.99 -22.08
CA ALA A 156 6.84 9.28 -22.26
C ALA A 156 7.57 8.22 -23.12
N ARG A 157 7.18 6.95 -23.01
CA ARG A 157 7.75 5.89 -23.86
C ARG A 157 7.27 5.97 -25.30
N ALA A 158 6.01 6.36 -25.53
CA ALA A 158 5.45 6.52 -26.87
C ALA A 158 6.13 7.67 -27.63
N VAL A 159 6.42 8.78 -26.96
CA VAL A 159 7.14 9.91 -27.56
C VAL A 159 8.57 9.51 -27.95
N ASN A 160 9.31 8.86 -27.05
CA ASN A 160 10.70 8.41 -27.33
C ASN A 160 10.79 7.39 -28.48
N HIS A 161 9.74 6.64 -28.76
CA HIS A 161 9.71 5.75 -29.94
C HIS A 161 9.36 6.49 -31.22
N ALA A 162 8.62 7.58 -31.16
CA ALA A 162 8.30 8.40 -32.34
C ALA A 162 9.51 9.23 -32.83
N ASP A 163 10.42 9.59 -31.93
CA ASP A 163 11.63 10.37 -32.26
C ASP A 163 12.78 9.51 -32.84
N LEU A 164 12.61 8.18 -32.90
CA LEU A 164 13.60 7.23 -33.40
C LEU A 164 13.26 6.65 -34.81
N VAL A 165 12.15 7.07 -35.39
CA VAL A 165 11.65 6.69 -36.73
C VAL A 165 11.67 7.90 -37.66
#